data_0b662e3532c953c4ea6d6d59b878e8ac
#
_entry.id   0b662e3532c953c4ea6d6d59b878e8ac
#
_cell.length_a   1.000
_cell.length_b   1.000
_cell.length_c   1.000
_cell.angle_alpha   90.00
_cell.angle_beta   90.00
_cell.angle_gamma   90.00
#
_symmetry.space_group_name_H-M   'P 1'
#
loop_
_entity.id
_entity.type
_entity.pdbx_description
1 polymer ?
#
loop_
_entity_poly.entity_id
_entity_poly.type
_entity_poly.pdbx_seq_one_letter_code
_entity_poly.pdbx_strand_id
1 'polypeptide(L)' 'MDYKTKVNELWDYLENTETATKEEICLVTSINGTNLESLESILYSRTGWRSLEQILQMEDK' A
#
# COMPACT_ATOMS: atom_id res chain seq x y z
N MET A 1 0.98 -11.93 12.37
CA MET A 1 0.91 -11.67 10.93
C MET A 1 2.25 -11.24 10.41
N ASP A 2 2.66 -11.80 9.32
CA ASP A 2 3.97 -11.54 8.75
C ASP A 2 4.09 -10.17 8.14
N TYR A 3 5.25 -9.56 8.33
CA TYR A 3 5.54 -8.31 7.68
C TYR A 3 5.44 -8.43 6.16
N LYS A 4 5.94 -9.55 5.62
CA LYS A 4 5.90 -9.81 4.19
C LYS A 4 4.48 -9.91 3.67
N THR A 5 3.62 -10.54 4.43
CA THR A 5 2.23 -10.68 4.04
C THR A 5 1.55 -9.33 3.93
N LYS A 6 1.82 -8.45 4.89
CA LYS A 6 1.24 -7.11 4.86
C LYS A 6 1.74 -6.31 3.67
N VAL A 7 3.02 -6.44 3.36
CA VAL A 7 3.59 -5.75 2.21
C VAL A 7 2.91 -6.22 0.92
N ASN A 8 2.75 -7.52 0.78
CA ASN A 8 2.14 -8.08 -0.41
C ASN A 8 0.68 -7.67 -0.54
N GLU A 9 -0.04 -7.69 0.56
CA GLU A 9 -1.45 -7.30 0.54
C GLU A 9 -1.63 -5.86 0.13
N LEU A 10 -0.80 -4.99 0.66
CA LEU A 10 -0.90 -3.58 0.34
C LEU A 10 -0.51 -3.33 -1.11
N TRP A 11 0.53 -4.02 -1.58
CA TRP A 11 0.94 -3.91 -2.96
C TRP A 11 -0.20 -4.31 -3.89
N ASP A 12 -0.81 -5.46 -3.60
CA ASP A 12 -1.95 -5.94 -4.39
C ASP A 12 -3.09 -4.93 -4.37
N TYR A 13 -3.38 -4.40 -3.21
CA TYR A 13 -4.45 -3.44 -3.08
C TYR A 13 -4.20 -2.21 -3.95
N LEU A 14 -2.99 -1.69 -3.91
CA LEU A 14 -2.66 -0.50 -4.67
C LEU A 14 -2.78 -0.74 -6.16
N GLU A 15 -2.39 -1.92 -6.61
CA GLU A 15 -2.49 -2.26 -8.03
C GLU A 15 -3.92 -2.54 -8.46
N ASN A 16 -4.63 -3.32 -7.66
CA ASN A 16 -5.98 -3.76 -8.03
C ASN A 16 -6.99 -2.63 -8.04
N THR A 17 -6.83 -1.69 -7.15
CA THR A 17 -7.75 -0.55 -7.09
C THR A 17 -7.25 0.61 -7.93
N GLU A 18 -6.12 0.44 -8.59
CA GLU A 18 -5.50 1.48 -9.41
C GLU A 18 -5.22 2.74 -8.60
N THR A 19 -5.04 2.57 -7.31
CA THR A 19 -4.67 3.67 -6.44
C THR A 19 -3.29 4.20 -6.85
N ALA A 20 -2.41 3.30 -7.24
CA ALA A 20 -1.09 3.67 -7.75
C ALA A 20 -0.75 2.73 -8.89
N THR A 21 0.03 3.24 -9.85
CA THR A 21 0.46 2.42 -10.97
C THR A 21 1.61 1.53 -10.53
N LYS A 22 1.78 0.43 -11.27
CA LYS A 22 2.89 -0.47 -10.99
C LYS A 22 4.21 0.26 -11.10
N GLU A 23 4.33 1.15 -12.07
CA GLU A 23 5.55 1.93 -12.26
C GLU A 23 5.83 2.82 -11.07
N GLU A 24 4.80 3.42 -10.53
CA GLU A 24 4.95 4.29 -9.38
C GLU A 24 5.39 3.50 -8.15
N ILE A 25 4.76 2.35 -7.93
CA ILE A 25 5.13 1.49 -6.81
C ILE A 25 6.58 1.04 -6.95
N CYS A 26 6.96 0.63 -8.14
CA CYS A 26 8.32 0.19 -8.39
C CYS A 26 9.31 1.32 -8.16
N LEU A 27 8.99 2.52 -8.61
CA LEU A 27 9.86 3.66 -8.44
C LEU A 27 10.10 3.97 -6.97
N VAL A 28 9.03 4.03 -6.21
CA VAL A 28 9.14 4.36 -4.79
C VAL A 28 9.92 3.28 -4.03
N THR A 29 9.62 2.01 -4.32
CA THR A 29 10.32 0.92 -3.64
C THR A 29 11.76 0.81 -4.10
N SER A 30 12.06 1.26 -5.31
CA SER A 30 13.43 1.29 -5.80
C SER A 30 14.29 2.28 -5.02
N ILE A 31 13.70 3.42 -4.70
CA ILE A 31 14.42 4.49 -4.01
C ILE A 31 14.48 4.22 -2.51
N ASN A 32 13.36 3.84 -1.93
CA ASN A 32 13.24 3.72 -0.47
C ASN A 32 13.31 2.29 0.04
N GLY A 33 13.31 1.32 -0.86
CA GLY A 33 13.28 -0.08 -0.48
C GLY A 33 11.86 -0.61 -0.45
N THR A 34 11.75 -1.92 -0.67
CA THR A 34 10.45 -2.58 -0.66
C THR A 34 10.06 -2.89 0.77
N ASN A 35 9.39 -1.96 1.41
CA ASN A 35 8.95 -2.16 2.77
C ASN A 35 7.56 -1.56 2.95
N LEU A 36 6.96 -1.89 4.09
CA LEU A 36 5.59 -1.49 4.35
C LEU A 36 5.43 0.02 4.40
N GLU A 37 6.40 0.68 4.97
CA GLU A 37 6.37 2.14 5.10
C GLU A 37 6.27 2.83 3.74
N SER A 38 7.05 2.35 2.78
CA SER A 38 7.04 2.94 1.46
C SER A 38 5.66 2.83 0.81
N LEU A 39 5.05 1.66 0.95
CA LEU A 39 3.73 1.43 0.38
C LEU A 39 2.66 2.22 1.10
N GLU A 40 2.78 2.34 2.40
CA GLU A 40 1.83 3.13 3.17
C GLU A 40 1.93 4.61 2.83
N SER A 41 3.12 5.07 2.50
CA SER A 41 3.30 6.45 2.05
C SER A 41 2.53 6.70 0.76
N ILE A 42 2.61 5.75 -0.16
CA ILE A 42 1.86 5.86 -1.42
C ILE A 42 0.37 5.87 -1.13
N LEU A 43 -0.07 4.96 -0.28
CA LEU A 43 -1.47 4.87 0.07
C LEU A 43 -1.99 6.17 0.68
N TYR A 44 -1.25 6.70 1.63
CA TYR A 44 -1.64 7.92 2.30
C TYR A 44 -1.70 9.09 1.32
N SER A 45 -0.72 9.15 0.43
CA SER A 45 -0.63 10.24 -0.53
C SER A 45 -1.82 10.23 -1.50
N ARG A 46 -2.35 9.06 -1.78
CA ARG A 46 -3.41 8.92 -2.77
C ARG A 46 -4.80 8.90 -2.16
N THR A 47 -4.95 8.33 -0.99
CA THR A 47 -6.27 8.14 -0.40
C THR A 47 -6.47 8.82 0.93
N GLY A 48 -5.39 9.16 1.60
CA GLY A 48 -5.47 9.70 2.95
C GLY A 48 -5.52 8.64 4.03
N TRP A 49 -5.59 7.37 3.65
CA TRP A 49 -5.59 6.27 4.60
C TRP A 49 -4.16 5.90 4.97
N ARG A 50 -3.94 5.64 6.24
CA ARG A 50 -2.60 5.34 6.71
C ARG A 50 -2.21 3.88 6.52
N SER A 51 -3.19 3.00 6.51
CA SER A 51 -2.88 1.58 6.37
C SER A 51 -4.07 0.87 5.75
N LEU A 52 -3.78 -0.32 5.24
CA LEU A 52 -4.82 -1.15 4.66
C LEU A 52 -5.83 -1.58 5.69
N GLU A 53 -5.38 -1.82 6.90
CA GLU A 53 -6.27 -2.22 7.98
C GLU A 53 -7.34 -1.17 8.25
N GLN A 54 -6.96 0.08 8.14
CA GLN A 54 -7.89 1.18 8.36
C GLN A 54 -9.02 1.14 7.33
N ILE A 55 -8.65 0.87 6.08
CA ILE A 55 -9.64 0.79 5.02
C ILE A 55 -10.58 -0.39 5.23
N LEU A 56 -10.01 -1.53 5.60
CA LEU A 56 -10.80 -2.73 5.82
C LEU A 56 -11.79 -2.56 6.96
N GLN A 57 -11.38 -1.84 7.99
CA GLN A 57 -12.29 -1.57 9.10
C GLN A 57 -13.47 -0.71 8.68
N MET A 58 -13.20 0.24 7.82
CA MET A 58 -14.26 1.11 7.33
C MET A 58 -15.25 0.36 6.46
N GLU A 59 -14.73 -0.55 5.64
CA GLU A 59 -15.59 -1.29 4.73
C GLU A 59 -16.39 -2.38 5.43
N ASP A 60 -15.95 -2.77 6.59
CA ASP A 60 -16.58 -3.87 7.31
C ASP A 60 -17.90 -3.46 7.97
N LYS A 61 -18.34 -2.29 7.76
CA LYS A 61 -19.58 -1.80 8.37
C LYS A 61 -20.84 -2.31 7.66
#